data_46c0f8026216340cc19ee84e2e1f4a83
#
_entry.id   46c0f8026216340cc19ee84e2e1f4a83
#
_cell.length_a   1.000
_cell.length_b   1.000
_cell.length_c   1.000
_cell.angle_alpha   90.00
_cell.angle_beta   90.00
_cell.angle_gamma   90.00
#
_symmetry.space_group_name_H-M   'P 1'
#
loop_
_entity.id
_entity.type
_entity.pdbx_description
1 polymer ?
#
loop_
_entity_poly.entity_id
_entity_poly.type
_entity_poly.pdbx_seq_one_letter_code
_entity_poly.pdbx_strand_id
1 'polypeptide(L)'
;DDIAGRWRRCAVVATGNEANARHHFYGKSDGNSMVAVEVNVEQRMRGFYLELWASAPELIGVAVRSPGGTLMPAQNVPGNSHQEQEFIFDYAQVGRTRGDQLVFIRFENPAAGIWTLYVNPSTTITGQFHIWLPMSGMLEKDVVFLRPDPDVTLTVPSSAKIPIGVGGMDQKSGI
;
A
#
# COMPACT_ATOMS: atom_id res chain seq x y z
N ASP A 1 9.41 7.96 -18.77
CA ASP A 1 10.47 9.00 -18.88
C ASP A 1 11.15 8.98 -20.26
N ASP A 2 11.42 7.83 -20.89
CA ASP A 2 12.14 7.74 -22.16
C ASP A 2 11.47 8.52 -23.32
N ILE A 3 10.14 8.50 -23.39
CA ILE A 3 9.39 9.20 -24.44
C ILE A 3 9.38 10.71 -24.18
N ALA A 4 9.13 11.13 -22.95
CA ALA A 4 9.04 12.53 -22.58
C ALA A 4 10.42 13.20 -22.48
N GLY A 5 11.48 12.44 -22.21
CA GLY A 5 12.86 12.92 -22.15
C GLY A 5 13.50 13.22 -23.52
N ARG A 6 12.84 12.87 -24.61
CA ARG A 6 13.35 13.15 -25.97
C ARG A 6 13.09 14.60 -26.36
N TRP A 7 14.09 15.22 -26.95
CA TRP A 7 14.02 16.61 -27.35
C TRP A 7 12.79 16.93 -28.24
N ARG A 8 12.11 18.05 -27.97
CA ARG A 8 10.87 18.49 -28.64
C ARG A 8 9.65 17.60 -28.41
N ARG A 9 9.62 16.83 -27.32
CA ARG A 9 8.43 16.05 -26.93
C ARG A 9 7.95 16.47 -25.56
N CYS A 10 6.65 16.52 -25.38
CA CYS A 10 5.99 16.74 -24.12
C CYS A 10 4.96 15.63 -23.92
N ALA A 11 4.93 15.03 -22.73
CA ALA A 11 3.88 14.12 -22.34
C ALA A 11 3.06 14.78 -21.24
N VAL A 12 1.78 14.92 -21.45
CA VAL A 12 0.81 15.41 -20.46
C VAL A 12 -0.06 14.23 -20.05
N VAL A 13 -0.16 13.99 -18.77
CA VAL A 13 -0.83 12.81 -18.22
C VAL A 13 -1.74 13.19 -17.05
N ALA A 14 -2.84 12.46 -16.88
CA ALA A 14 -3.72 12.66 -15.75
C ALA A 14 -3.05 12.16 -14.45
N THR A 15 -3.24 12.87 -13.35
CA THR A 15 -2.71 12.50 -12.03
C THR A 15 -3.49 11.37 -11.35
N GLY A 16 -4.68 11.05 -11.87
CA GLY A 16 -5.61 10.11 -11.24
C GLY A 16 -6.57 10.81 -10.27
N ASN A 17 -7.38 10.03 -9.60
CA ASN A 17 -8.44 10.48 -8.69
C ASN A 17 -8.50 9.63 -7.40
N GLU A 18 -7.39 9.03 -7.01
CA GLU A 18 -7.34 8.10 -5.87
C GLU A 18 -7.21 8.79 -4.51
N ALA A 19 -7.01 10.12 -4.45
CA ALA A 19 -6.82 10.84 -3.18
C ALA A 19 -7.95 10.60 -2.16
N ASN A 20 -9.19 10.57 -2.63
CA ASN A 20 -10.38 10.34 -1.78
C ASN A 20 -10.82 8.87 -1.74
N ALA A 21 -10.12 7.97 -2.45
CA ALA A 21 -10.47 6.55 -2.51
C ALA A 21 -10.16 5.79 -1.22
N ARG A 22 -9.39 6.39 -0.29
CA ARG A 22 -8.97 5.79 0.98
C ARG A 22 -8.10 4.53 0.79
N HIS A 23 -7.32 4.51 -0.29
CA HIS A 23 -6.49 3.37 -0.69
C HIS A 23 -5.01 3.54 -0.35
N HIS A 24 -4.64 4.63 0.31
CA HIS A 24 -3.29 4.86 0.79
C HIS A 24 -3.26 5.11 2.29
N PHE A 25 -2.25 4.56 2.95
CA PHE A 25 -1.92 4.78 4.34
C PHE A 25 -0.45 5.13 4.48
N TYR A 26 -0.17 6.23 5.17
CA TYR A 26 1.18 6.58 5.61
C TYR A 26 1.32 6.31 7.10
N GLY A 27 2.40 5.63 7.48
CA GLY A 27 2.73 5.33 8.86
C GLY A 27 4.13 5.73 9.23
N LYS A 28 4.31 6.01 10.53
CA LYS A 28 5.61 6.24 11.12
C LYS A 28 5.68 5.54 12.47
N SER A 29 6.70 4.71 12.64
CA SER A 29 7.02 4.06 13.91
C SER A 29 8.22 4.71 14.56
N ASP A 30 8.22 4.74 15.88
CA ASP A 30 9.36 5.16 16.70
C ASP A 30 10.40 4.04 16.95
N GLY A 31 10.16 2.85 16.39
CA GLY A 31 11.00 1.67 16.57
C GLY A 31 10.72 0.87 17.85
N ASN A 32 9.90 1.40 18.75
CA ASN A 32 9.61 0.75 20.03
C ASN A 32 8.21 0.16 20.10
N SER A 33 7.32 0.61 19.21
CA SER A 33 5.92 0.19 19.22
C SER A 33 5.46 -0.26 17.83
N MET A 34 4.55 -1.23 17.80
CA MET A 34 3.86 -1.64 16.59
C MET A 34 2.83 -0.58 16.19
N VAL A 35 2.74 -0.32 14.89
CA VAL A 35 1.70 0.54 14.34
C VAL A 35 0.54 -0.32 13.88
N ALA A 36 -0.64 -0.10 14.44
CA ALA A 36 -1.87 -0.78 14.02
C ALA A 36 -2.52 -0.04 12.84
N VAL A 37 -2.71 -0.73 11.73
CA VAL A 37 -3.35 -0.23 10.52
C VAL A 37 -4.61 -1.02 10.25
N GLU A 38 -5.74 -0.36 10.24
CA GLU A 38 -7.05 -0.99 10.08
C GLU A 38 -7.58 -0.84 8.66
N VAL A 39 -7.97 -1.97 8.09
CA VAL A 39 -8.55 -2.10 6.75
C VAL A 39 -9.96 -2.65 6.89
N ASN A 40 -10.93 -1.93 6.38
CA ASN A 40 -12.32 -2.39 6.34
C ASN A 40 -12.60 -3.11 5.02
N VAL A 41 -13.01 -4.35 5.12
CA VAL A 41 -13.55 -5.14 4.00
C VAL A 41 -15.06 -5.14 4.15
N GLU A 42 -15.76 -4.36 3.31
CA GLU A 42 -17.19 -4.13 3.48
C GLU A 42 -18.01 -5.39 3.27
N GLN A 43 -17.66 -6.18 2.27
CA GLN A 43 -18.37 -7.40 1.91
C GLN A 43 -17.38 -8.51 1.57
N ARG A 44 -17.83 -9.76 1.70
CA ARG A 44 -17.04 -10.91 1.24
C ARG A 44 -16.77 -10.80 -0.27
N MET A 45 -15.53 -11.03 -0.66
CA MET A 45 -15.05 -10.91 -2.02
C MET A 45 -14.06 -12.05 -2.33
N ARG A 46 -13.70 -12.21 -3.63
CA ARG A 46 -12.73 -13.23 -4.03
C ARG A 46 -11.33 -12.98 -3.50
N GLY A 47 -10.95 -11.71 -3.42
CA GLY A 47 -9.65 -11.34 -2.87
C GLY A 47 -9.21 -9.92 -3.24
N PHE A 48 -8.17 -9.48 -2.56
CA PHE A 48 -7.44 -8.25 -2.83
C PHE A 48 -6.00 -8.40 -2.35
N TYR A 49 -5.16 -7.42 -2.63
CA TYR A 49 -3.80 -7.39 -2.13
C TYR A 49 -3.45 -6.03 -1.51
N LEU A 50 -2.41 -6.03 -0.71
CA LEU A 50 -1.78 -4.85 -0.13
C LEU A 50 -0.31 -4.84 -0.50
N GLU A 51 0.23 -3.67 -0.74
CA GLU A 51 1.65 -3.42 -0.90
C GLU A 51 2.14 -2.50 0.21
N LEU A 52 3.02 -3.01 1.08
CA LEU A 52 3.71 -2.20 2.08
C LEU A 52 5.12 -1.92 1.58
N TRP A 53 5.46 -0.66 1.53
CA TRP A 53 6.77 -0.19 1.09
C TRP A 53 7.47 0.57 2.20
N ALA A 54 8.75 0.24 2.41
CA ALA A 54 9.66 0.97 3.28
C ALA A 54 10.99 1.19 2.58
N SER A 55 11.51 2.41 2.69
CA SER A 55 12.79 2.74 2.06
C SER A 55 13.96 2.18 2.85
N ALA A 56 14.97 1.67 2.16
CA ALA A 56 16.17 1.16 2.81
C ALA A 56 16.81 2.22 3.72
N PRO A 57 17.36 1.82 4.85
CA PRO A 57 17.59 0.44 5.32
C PRO A 57 16.50 -0.10 6.25
N GLU A 58 15.29 0.44 6.20
CA GLU A 58 14.17 -0.01 7.03
C GLU A 58 13.87 -1.50 6.78
N LEU A 59 13.67 -2.26 7.86
CA LEU A 59 13.18 -3.63 7.82
C LEU A 59 11.91 -3.73 8.66
N ILE A 60 10.83 -4.07 8.01
CA ILE A 60 9.49 -4.10 8.61
C ILE A 60 8.92 -5.50 8.52
N GLY A 61 8.45 -6.01 9.64
CA GLY A 61 7.62 -7.20 9.73
C GLY A 61 6.14 -6.83 9.85
N VAL A 62 5.26 -7.66 9.33
CA VAL A 62 3.82 -7.44 9.40
C VAL A 62 3.12 -8.66 9.96
N ALA A 63 2.33 -8.49 11.02
CA ALA A 63 1.37 -9.47 11.47
C ALA A 63 -0.03 -9.02 11.04
N VAL A 64 -0.92 -9.98 10.77
CA VAL A 64 -2.30 -9.68 10.39
C VAL A 64 -3.27 -10.35 11.34
N ARG A 65 -4.25 -9.59 11.80
CA ARG A 65 -5.37 -10.09 12.59
C ARG A 65 -6.66 -10.01 11.78
N SER A 66 -7.34 -11.15 11.69
CA SER A 66 -8.64 -11.24 11.01
C SER A 66 -9.77 -10.62 11.84
N PRO A 67 -10.93 -10.30 11.23
CA PRO A 67 -12.11 -9.87 11.97
C PRO A 67 -12.58 -10.87 13.02
N GLY A 68 -12.35 -12.17 12.80
CA GLY A 68 -12.64 -13.25 13.75
C GLY A 68 -11.66 -13.35 14.92
N GLY A 69 -10.59 -12.52 14.94
CA GLY A 69 -9.61 -12.47 16.01
C GLY A 69 -8.38 -13.38 15.81
N THR A 70 -8.33 -14.16 14.74
CA THR A 70 -7.16 -14.98 14.43
C THR A 70 -5.98 -14.07 14.11
N LEU A 71 -4.86 -14.26 14.81
CA LEU A 71 -3.62 -13.51 14.59
C LEU A 71 -2.62 -14.39 13.84
N MET A 72 -2.14 -13.90 12.72
CA MET A 72 -0.97 -14.45 12.05
C MET A 72 0.27 -13.66 12.42
N PRO A 73 1.31 -14.34 12.93
CA PRO A 73 2.52 -13.68 13.37
C PRO A 73 3.28 -13.07 12.19
N ALA A 74 4.00 -11.99 12.49
CA ALA A 74 4.90 -11.38 11.54
C ALA A 74 6.00 -12.37 11.11
N GLN A 75 6.16 -12.53 9.81
CA GLN A 75 7.30 -13.25 9.26
C GLN A 75 8.24 -12.23 8.60
N ASN A 76 9.51 -12.25 9.01
CA ASN A 76 10.53 -11.34 8.51
C ASN A 76 11.46 -12.01 7.48
N VAL A 77 11.08 -13.18 6.96
CA VAL A 77 11.96 -13.97 6.07
C VAL A 77 11.52 -13.80 4.63
N PRO A 78 12.35 -13.16 3.78
CA PRO A 78 12.11 -13.07 2.34
C PRO A 78 12.00 -14.46 1.71
N GLY A 79 11.01 -14.67 0.86
CA GLY A 79 10.81 -15.91 0.11
C GLY A 79 9.97 -16.98 0.81
N ASN A 80 9.45 -16.74 2.00
CA ASN A 80 8.47 -17.62 2.62
C ASN A 80 7.06 -17.17 2.27
N SER A 81 6.35 -17.99 1.52
CA SER A 81 4.90 -17.90 1.42
C SER A 81 4.29 -18.71 2.57
N HIS A 82 3.44 -18.10 3.35
CA HIS A 82 2.65 -18.79 4.37
C HIS A 82 1.20 -18.77 3.97
N GLN A 83 0.61 -19.93 3.76
CA GLN A 83 -0.78 -20.07 3.39
C GLN A 83 -1.59 -20.49 4.63
N GLU A 84 -2.52 -19.63 5.03
CA GLU A 84 -3.63 -20.02 5.91
C GLU A 84 -4.95 -19.92 5.12
N GLN A 85 -6.04 -20.43 5.69
CA GLN A 85 -7.31 -20.63 4.97
C GLN A 85 -7.91 -19.37 4.30
N GLU A 86 -7.46 -18.16 4.70
CA GLU A 86 -8.05 -16.90 4.21
C GLU A 86 -7.05 -15.94 3.56
N PHE A 87 -5.75 -16.22 3.56
CA PHE A 87 -4.75 -15.31 2.98
C PHE A 87 -3.36 -15.93 2.78
N ILE A 88 -2.62 -15.36 1.85
CA ILE A 88 -1.26 -15.73 1.50
C ILE A 88 -0.37 -14.52 1.71
N PHE A 89 0.73 -14.70 2.43
CA PHE A 89 1.80 -13.72 2.55
C PHE A 89 2.92 -14.04 1.57
N ASP A 90 3.23 -13.10 0.71
CA ASP A 90 4.44 -13.12 -0.10
C ASP A 90 5.35 -11.97 0.35
N TYR A 91 6.48 -12.31 0.95
CA TYR A 91 7.53 -11.34 1.25
C TYR A 91 8.49 -11.25 0.07
N ALA A 92 8.53 -10.13 -0.59
CA ALA A 92 9.52 -9.83 -1.60
C ALA A 92 10.40 -8.67 -1.14
N GLN A 93 11.70 -8.88 -1.11
CA GLN A 93 12.66 -7.78 -1.03
C GLN A 93 12.96 -7.32 -2.46
N VAL A 94 12.34 -6.22 -2.88
CA VAL A 94 12.52 -5.65 -4.22
C VAL A 94 13.50 -4.50 -4.14
N GLY A 95 14.78 -4.82 -4.14
CA GLY A 95 15.82 -3.82 -4.11
C GLY A 95 16.89 -4.04 -5.16
N ARG A 96 16.61 -3.77 -6.43
CA ARG A 96 17.68 -3.82 -7.44
C ARG A 96 18.54 -2.55 -7.51
N THR A 97 18.05 -1.41 -7.05
CA THR A 97 18.76 -0.12 -7.16
C THR A 97 18.80 0.71 -5.89
N ARG A 98 17.87 0.56 -4.95
CA ARG A 98 17.82 1.35 -3.71
C ARG A 98 17.71 0.51 -2.45
N GLY A 99 17.38 -0.78 -2.56
CA GLY A 99 17.22 -1.68 -1.41
C GLY A 99 15.92 -1.50 -0.64
N ASP A 100 14.89 -0.87 -1.25
CA ASP A 100 13.59 -0.70 -0.61
C ASP A 100 12.95 -2.06 -0.34
N GLN A 101 12.25 -2.19 0.78
CA GLN A 101 11.51 -3.37 1.14
C GLN A 101 10.09 -3.29 0.62
N LEU A 102 9.61 -4.35 -0.02
CA LEU A 102 8.21 -4.57 -0.34
C LEU A 102 7.71 -5.78 0.43
N VAL A 103 6.64 -5.61 1.19
CA VAL A 103 5.84 -6.69 1.74
C VAL A 103 4.54 -6.74 0.95
N PHE A 104 4.33 -7.82 0.22
CA PHE A 104 3.12 -8.06 -0.56
C PHE A 104 2.22 -9.04 0.19
N ILE A 105 0.99 -8.65 0.47
CA ILE A 105 0.02 -9.45 1.21
C ILE A 105 -1.20 -9.67 0.34
N ARG A 106 -1.48 -10.91 -0.01
CA ARG A 106 -2.66 -11.29 -0.77
C ARG A 106 -3.69 -11.95 0.12
N PHE A 107 -4.90 -11.45 0.08
CA PHE A 107 -6.06 -11.99 0.76
C PHE A 107 -6.89 -12.81 -0.21
N GLU A 108 -7.24 -14.03 0.17
CA GLU A 108 -8.10 -14.93 -0.62
C GLU A 108 -9.39 -15.21 0.15
N ASN A 109 -10.53 -14.90 -0.47
CA ASN A 109 -11.86 -15.05 0.12
C ASN A 109 -11.99 -14.41 1.53
N PRO A 110 -11.46 -13.18 1.75
CA PRO A 110 -11.45 -12.58 3.07
C PRO A 110 -12.86 -12.41 3.63
N ALA A 111 -12.99 -12.63 4.94
CA ALA A 111 -14.23 -12.33 5.65
C ALA A 111 -14.48 -10.81 5.66
N ALA A 112 -15.75 -10.42 5.60
CA ALA A 112 -16.13 -9.03 5.82
C ALA A 112 -15.82 -8.59 7.26
N GLY A 113 -15.43 -7.33 7.42
CA GLY A 113 -15.10 -6.75 8.71
C GLY A 113 -13.75 -6.04 8.73
N ILE A 114 -13.27 -5.72 9.92
CA ILE A 114 -12.03 -4.97 10.12
C ILE A 114 -10.87 -5.95 10.25
N TRP A 115 -9.95 -5.85 9.32
CA TRP A 115 -8.64 -6.49 9.36
C TRP A 115 -7.62 -5.52 9.94
N THR A 116 -6.74 -6.00 10.81
CA THR A 116 -5.72 -5.16 11.44
C THR A 116 -4.32 -5.67 11.06
N LEU A 117 -3.54 -4.82 10.42
CA LEU A 117 -2.12 -5.06 10.21
C LEU A 117 -1.34 -4.45 11.37
N TYR A 118 -0.48 -5.24 11.99
CA TYR A 118 0.48 -4.77 12.99
C TYR A 118 1.84 -4.66 12.32
N VAL A 119 2.22 -3.44 12.01
CA VAL A 119 3.49 -3.12 11.37
C VAL A 119 4.55 -2.96 12.44
N ASN A 120 5.54 -3.85 12.42
CA ASN A 120 6.61 -3.92 13.42
C ASN A 120 7.98 -3.67 12.74
N PRO A 121 8.61 -2.53 12.97
CA PRO A 121 9.95 -2.30 12.46
C PRO A 121 10.95 -3.14 13.24
N SER A 122 11.78 -3.90 12.54
CA SER A 122 12.92 -4.62 13.13
C SER A 122 14.23 -3.81 13.08
N THR A 123 14.31 -2.91 12.11
CA THR A 123 15.39 -1.92 12.01
C THR A 123 14.74 -0.59 11.63
N THR A 124 14.95 0.45 12.42
CA THR A 124 14.30 1.75 12.25
C THR A 124 15.33 2.86 12.22
N ILE A 125 15.33 3.65 11.16
CA ILE A 125 16.06 4.93 11.05
C ILE A 125 15.06 6.07 10.95
N THR A 126 14.16 6.03 9.98
CA THR A 126 13.08 7.01 9.82
C THR A 126 11.76 6.50 10.36
N GLY A 127 11.59 5.18 10.36
CA GLY A 127 10.37 4.48 10.73
C GLY A 127 9.21 4.69 9.76
N GLN A 128 9.45 5.28 8.61
CA GLN A 128 8.41 5.64 7.66
C GLN A 128 8.09 4.46 6.74
N PHE A 129 6.80 4.29 6.50
CA PHE A 129 6.30 3.30 5.56
C PHE A 129 4.99 3.75 4.92
N HIS A 130 4.72 3.20 3.76
CA HIS A 130 3.50 3.42 3.01
C HIS A 130 2.81 2.09 2.74
N ILE A 131 1.50 2.09 2.75
CA ILE A 131 0.70 0.92 2.36
C ILE A 131 -0.31 1.37 1.31
N TRP A 132 -0.39 0.63 0.21
CA TRP A 132 -1.36 0.87 -0.85
C TRP A 132 -2.28 -0.33 -1.03
N LEU A 133 -3.56 -0.03 -1.24
CA LEU A 133 -4.54 -0.92 -1.83
C LEU A 133 -4.53 -0.73 -3.37
N PRO A 134 -5.06 -1.70 -4.13
CA PRO A 134 -5.29 -1.50 -5.56
C PRO A 134 -6.20 -0.29 -5.83
N MET A 135 -6.05 0.31 -7.01
CA MET A 135 -6.93 1.38 -7.45
C MET A 135 -8.39 0.91 -7.49
N SER A 136 -9.33 1.84 -7.30
CA SER A 136 -10.77 1.55 -7.21
C SER A 136 -11.30 0.65 -8.33
N GLY A 137 -10.83 0.85 -9.56
CA GLY A 137 -11.24 0.02 -10.71
C GLY A 137 -10.69 -1.41 -10.73
N MET A 138 -9.76 -1.75 -9.84
CA MET A 138 -9.15 -3.09 -9.72
C MET A 138 -9.72 -3.89 -8.53
N LEU A 139 -10.53 -3.27 -7.69
CA LEU A 139 -11.18 -3.91 -6.56
C LEU A 139 -12.58 -4.38 -6.95
N GLU A 140 -12.92 -5.60 -6.57
CA GLU A 140 -14.26 -6.17 -6.80
C GLU A 140 -15.32 -5.53 -5.90
N LYS A 141 -14.92 -5.17 -4.69
CA LYS A 141 -15.75 -4.55 -3.64
C LYS A 141 -14.95 -3.51 -2.89
N ASP A 142 -15.62 -2.69 -2.12
CA ASP A 142 -14.98 -1.65 -1.35
C ASP A 142 -14.11 -2.23 -0.22
N VAL A 143 -12.84 -1.93 -0.32
CA VAL A 143 -11.81 -2.19 0.69
C VAL A 143 -11.09 -0.87 0.94
N VAL A 144 -11.09 -0.40 2.17
CA VAL A 144 -10.57 0.93 2.48
C VAL A 144 -9.81 0.95 3.81
N PHE A 145 -8.81 1.81 3.91
CA PHE A 145 -8.22 2.13 5.20
C PHE A 145 -9.19 2.95 6.06
N LEU A 146 -9.28 2.65 7.36
CA LEU A 146 -10.10 3.44 8.28
C LEU A 146 -9.49 4.82 8.55
N ARG A 147 -8.16 4.91 8.52
CA ARG A 147 -7.40 6.16 8.66
C ARG A 147 -6.50 6.37 7.44
N PRO A 148 -7.06 6.70 6.28
CA PRO A 148 -6.29 6.88 5.05
C PRO A 148 -5.48 8.16 5.10
N ASP A 149 -4.42 8.19 4.29
CA ASP A 149 -3.66 9.40 3.97
C ASP A 149 -3.95 9.76 2.51
N PRO A 150 -4.46 10.95 2.20
CA PRO A 150 -4.79 11.36 0.83
C PRO A 150 -3.54 11.75 0.01
N ASP A 151 -2.41 11.95 0.67
CA ASP A 151 -1.19 12.34 -0.01
C ASP A 151 -0.53 11.17 -0.75
N VAL A 152 0.38 11.49 -1.69
CA VAL A 152 1.18 10.50 -2.45
C VAL A 152 0.31 9.51 -3.24
N THR A 153 -0.85 9.95 -3.74
CA THR A 153 -1.81 9.11 -4.47
C THR A 153 -1.79 9.31 -5.99
N LEU A 154 -0.70 9.90 -6.52
CA LEU A 154 -0.50 10.04 -7.96
C LEU A 154 -0.39 8.67 -8.63
N THR A 155 -1.21 8.45 -9.64
CA THR A 155 -1.18 7.21 -10.39
C THR A 155 -0.11 7.21 -11.49
N VAL A 156 0.28 6.03 -11.94
CA VAL A 156 1.17 5.89 -13.11
C VAL A 156 0.37 6.26 -14.38
N PRO A 157 0.94 7.07 -15.28
CA PRO A 157 2.34 7.50 -15.38
C PRO A 157 2.67 8.88 -14.80
N SER A 158 1.76 9.54 -14.08
CA SER A 158 1.99 10.90 -13.56
C SER A 158 3.05 10.97 -12.45
N SER A 159 3.33 9.85 -11.79
CA SER A 159 4.42 9.73 -10.80
C SER A 159 5.83 9.69 -11.44
N ALA A 160 5.93 9.67 -12.78
CA ALA A 160 7.20 9.75 -13.49
C ALA A 160 7.80 11.18 -13.38
N LYS A 161 9.12 11.31 -13.58
CA LYS A 161 9.85 12.57 -13.32
C LYS A 161 9.70 13.64 -14.40
N ILE A 162 9.42 13.25 -15.63
CA ILE A 162 9.48 14.16 -16.81
C ILE A 162 8.10 14.56 -17.30
N PRO A 163 7.07 13.70 -17.31
CA PRO A 163 5.73 14.07 -17.73
C PRO A 163 5.14 15.20 -16.89
N ILE A 164 4.30 16.01 -17.51
CA ILE A 164 3.50 17.02 -16.81
C ILE A 164 2.24 16.33 -16.29
N GLY A 165 2.13 16.19 -14.96
CA GLY A 165 0.92 15.70 -14.31
C GLY A 165 -0.15 16.79 -14.26
N VAL A 166 -1.37 16.49 -14.70
CA VAL A 166 -2.51 17.41 -14.63
C VAL A 166 -3.59 16.77 -13.77
N GLY A 167 -3.90 17.42 -12.65
CA GLY A 167 -5.00 17.05 -11.75
C GLY A 167 -6.26 17.84 -12.03
N GLY A 168 -7.40 17.22 -11.77
CA GLY A 168 -8.68 17.92 -11.70
C GLY A 168 -8.87 18.56 -10.33
N MET A 169 -9.56 19.68 -10.28
CA MET A 169 -9.99 20.32 -9.04
C MET A 169 -11.53 20.32 -9.00
N ASP A 170 -12.10 19.87 -7.88
CA ASP A 170 -13.53 20.00 -7.66
C ASP A 170 -13.85 21.43 -7.24
N GLN A 171 -14.62 22.13 -8.09
CA GLN A 171 -15.01 23.52 -7.83
C GLN A 171 -15.91 23.69 -6.58
N LYS A 172 -16.58 22.63 -6.14
CA LYS A 172 -17.48 22.69 -4.96
C LYS A 172 -16.75 22.51 -3.64
N SER A 173 -15.67 21.70 -3.64
CA SER A 173 -14.91 21.38 -2.43
C SER A 173 -13.61 22.17 -2.30
N GLY A 174 -13.13 22.80 -3.35
CA GLY A 174 -11.85 23.51 -3.36
C GLY A 174 -10.62 22.60 -3.25
N ILE A 175 -10.82 21.30 -3.44
CA ILE A 175 -9.76 20.27 -3.35
C ILE A 175 -9.51 19.68 -4.74
#